data_ab263aada48ffdae981551b6727c3280
#
_entry.id   ab263aada48ffdae981551b6727c3280
#
_cell.length_a   1.000
_cell.length_b   1.000
_cell.length_c   1.000
_cell.angle_alpha   90.00
_cell.angle_beta   90.00
_cell.angle_gamma   90.00
#
_symmetry.space_group_name_H-M   'P 1'
#
loop_
_entity.id
_entity.type
_entity.pdbx_description
1 polymer ?
#
loop_
_entity_poly.entity_id
_entity_poly.type
_entity_poly.pdbx_seq_one_letter_code
_entity_poly.pdbx_strand_id
1 'polypeptide(L)'
;MEKYYTSFGKNQWNQDDWLVVRSPRWQEISHWIQKDDCISNFVPDDLKPEDMQMGRDRTGESYISMLLKQPVSGNARFSVTCAFHSRMAPLLVLSRELTPVHHEHLEVVVYDRGVNLWHHFYKDGKPSWKLIAFIDLDLAIDEKHTLTAEMIFTHKGRFMLMGCDGRNFGCRIADDWPETYYAGFTGCEGRNSFYDFEFLPGGTDSEAMKERFSD
;
A
#
# COMPACT_ATOMS: atom_id res chain seq x y z
N MET A 1 -5.81 14.37 15.30
CA MET A 1 -4.76 13.42 14.85
C MET A 1 -3.68 14.23 14.16
N GLU A 2 -2.41 13.95 14.44
CA GLU A 2 -1.30 14.72 13.89
C GLU A 2 -0.80 14.09 12.57
N LYS A 3 -0.24 14.95 11.70
CA LYS A 3 0.46 14.51 10.50
C LYS A 3 1.65 13.62 10.89
N TYR A 4 1.89 12.59 10.08
CA TYR A 4 3.09 11.75 10.18
C TYR A 4 3.89 11.83 8.88
N TYR A 5 5.20 11.98 9.00
CA TYR A 5 6.12 11.90 7.88
C TYR A 5 7.42 11.21 8.33
N THR A 6 7.93 10.34 7.50
CA THR A 6 9.24 9.74 7.67
C THR A 6 9.95 9.60 6.34
N SER A 7 11.25 9.86 6.32
CA SER A 7 12.15 9.43 5.25
C SER A 7 12.76 8.08 5.64
N PHE A 8 12.93 7.18 4.68
CA PHE A 8 13.58 5.89 4.90
C PHE A 8 15.09 5.90 4.64
N GLY A 9 15.71 7.08 4.59
CA GLY A 9 17.15 7.21 4.58
C GLY A 9 17.77 6.62 5.85
N LYS A 10 19.04 6.26 5.77
CA LYS A 10 19.78 5.66 6.88
C LYS A 10 19.75 6.56 8.12
N ASN A 11 19.31 6.01 9.25
CA ASN A 11 19.11 6.71 10.53
C ASN A 11 18.07 7.85 10.50
N GLN A 12 17.16 7.88 9.52
CA GLN A 12 16.14 8.93 9.40
C GLN A 12 14.74 8.47 9.80
N TRP A 13 14.55 7.20 10.11
CA TRP A 13 13.25 6.66 10.51
C TRP A 13 13.34 5.82 11.78
N ASN A 14 12.23 5.75 12.52
CA ASN A 14 12.11 4.97 13.73
C ASN A 14 11.36 3.66 13.42
N GLN A 15 12.06 2.54 13.53
CA GLN A 15 11.48 1.21 13.30
C GLN A 15 10.40 0.86 14.34
N ASP A 16 10.47 1.44 15.54
CA ASP A 16 9.50 1.19 16.61
C ASP A 16 8.11 1.75 16.30
N ASP A 17 7.99 2.67 15.34
CA ASP A 17 6.69 3.18 14.88
C ASP A 17 5.91 2.16 14.04
N TRP A 18 6.56 1.10 13.58
CA TRP A 18 6.05 0.15 12.62
C TRP A 18 5.86 -1.25 13.17
N LEU A 19 4.81 -1.92 12.73
CA LEU A 19 4.59 -3.36 12.92
C LEU A 19 4.88 -4.08 11.60
N VAL A 20 5.81 -5.03 11.60
CA VAL A 20 6.01 -5.94 10.48
C VAL A 20 4.85 -6.92 10.39
N VAL A 21 4.27 -7.06 9.21
CA VAL A 21 3.06 -7.86 8.98
C VAL A 21 3.32 -8.90 7.88
N ARG A 22 2.85 -10.10 8.11
CA ARG A 22 2.94 -11.21 7.14
C ARG A 22 1.71 -11.30 6.26
N SER A 23 1.89 -11.81 5.06
CA SER A 23 0.77 -12.25 4.23
C SER A 23 0.15 -13.52 4.80
N PRO A 24 -1.18 -13.67 4.76
CA PRO A 24 -1.81 -14.95 5.09
C PRO A 24 -1.61 -16.03 4.00
N ARG A 25 -1.08 -15.65 2.84
CA ARG A 25 -0.88 -16.56 1.69
C ARG A 25 0.43 -17.33 1.75
N TRP A 26 1.44 -16.78 2.45
CA TRP A 26 2.79 -17.34 2.48
C TRP A 26 3.27 -17.52 3.91
N GLN A 27 4.03 -18.61 4.14
CA GLN A 27 4.66 -18.87 5.43
C GLN A 27 5.96 -18.07 5.60
N GLU A 28 6.68 -17.89 4.51
CA GLU A 28 7.91 -17.13 4.43
C GLU A 28 7.61 -15.65 4.59
N ILE A 29 8.59 -14.91 5.09
CA ILE A 29 8.62 -13.46 5.14
C ILE A 29 10.03 -12.99 4.81
N SER A 30 10.12 -12.00 3.95
CA SER A 30 11.35 -11.30 3.64
C SER A 30 11.76 -10.34 4.75
N HIS A 31 12.75 -9.50 4.49
CA HIS A 31 13.18 -8.46 5.40
C HIS A 31 13.52 -7.17 4.62
N TRP A 32 13.58 -6.04 5.34
CA TRP A 32 13.99 -4.78 4.77
C TRP A 32 15.51 -4.67 4.75
N ILE A 33 16.05 -4.26 3.61
CA ILE A 33 17.46 -3.87 3.44
C ILE A 33 17.53 -2.37 3.52
N GLN A 34 18.26 -1.83 4.49
CA GLN A 34 18.57 -0.40 4.59
C GLN A 34 19.61 -0.01 3.54
N LYS A 35 19.30 0.99 2.74
CA LYS A 35 20.24 1.70 1.86
C LYS A 35 20.48 3.11 2.38
N ASP A 36 21.29 3.91 1.68
CA ASP A 36 21.61 5.27 2.13
C ASP A 36 20.38 6.18 2.13
N ASP A 37 19.54 6.11 1.11
CA ASP A 37 18.37 6.98 0.90
C ASP A 37 17.00 6.28 0.95
N CYS A 38 16.98 4.95 1.10
CA CYS A 38 15.75 4.18 1.07
C CYS A 38 15.84 2.86 1.83
N ILE A 39 14.73 2.16 1.95
CA ILE A 39 14.68 0.73 2.28
C ILE A 39 14.19 -0.05 1.07
N SER A 40 14.65 -1.29 0.92
CA SER A 40 14.18 -2.21 -0.11
C SER A 40 13.81 -3.55 0.49
N ASN A 41 12.82 -4.24 -0.07
CA ASN A 41 12.61 -5.63 0.29
C ASN A 41 13.77 -6.50 -0.25
N PHE A 42 14.16 -7.47 0.54
CA PHE A 42 15.12 -8.48 0.09
C PHE A 42 14.45 -9.41 -0.95
N VAL A 43 15.20 -9.73 -1.99
CA VAL A 43 14.81 -10.72 -3.00
C VAL A 43 16.02 -11.66 -3.18
N PRO A 44 15.87 -12.98 -3.00
CA PRO A 44 16.94 -13.95 -3.25
C PRO A 44 17.48 -13.84 -4.68
N ASP A 45 18.79 -13.96 -4.85
CA ASP A 45 19.46 -13.78 -6.16
C ASP A 45 19.06 -14.84 -7.19
N ASP A 46 18.62 -16.01 -6.74
CA ASP A 46 18.14 -17.10 -7.59
C ASP A 46 16.64 -17.01 -7.93
N LEU A 47 15.93 -16.03 -7.35
CA LEU A 47 14.51 -15.81 -7.60
C LEU A 47 14.32 -14.84 -8.77
N LYS A 48 13.77 -15.35 -9.87
CA LYS A 48 13.53 -14.57 -11.08
C LYS A 48 12.18 -13.84 -11.03
N PRO A 49 12.05 -12.68 -11.71
CA PRO A 49 10.77 -11.96 -11.78
C PRO A 49 9.59 -12.83 -12.27
N GLU A 50 9.85 -13.76 -13.19
CA GLU A 50 8.84 -14.68 -13.72
C GLU A 50 8.34 -15.66 -12.66
N ASP A 51 9.18 -16.01 -11.70
CA ASP A 51 8.83 -16.92 -10.59
C ASP A 51 8.02 -16.19 -9.50
N MET A 52 8.09 -14.87 -9.45
CA MET A 52 7.38 -14.03 -8.47
C MET A 52 5.99 -13.60 -8.94
N GLN A 53 5.65 -13.81 -10.21
CA GLN A 53 4.36 -13.38 -10.74
C GLN A 53 3.20 -14.23 -10.22
N MET A 54 2.22 -13.54 -9.60
CA MET A 54 0.87 -14.06 -9.35
C MET A 54 0.78 -15.43 -8.66
N GLY A 55 1.36 -15.55 -7.46
CA GLY A 55 1.11 -16.71 -6.59
C GLY A 55 1.90 -17.96 -6.95
N ARG A 56 3.05 -17.83 -7.59
CA ARG A 56 4.02 -18.93 -7.70
C ARG A 56 4.68 -19.20 -6.35
N ASP A 57 5.13 -20.42 -6.15
CA ASP A 57 5.50 -20.99 -4.84
C ASP A 57 6.51 -20.17 -4.02
N ARG A 58 7.38 -19.38 -4.65
CA ARG A 58 8.43 -18.60 -3.98
C ARG A 58 8.17 -17.11 -3.83
N THR A 59 6.99 -16.59 -4.19
CA THR A 59 6.67 -15.15 -4.11
C THR A 59 6.80 -14.62 -2.66
N GLY A 60 6.47 -15.45 -1.67
CA GLY A 60 6.60 -15.12 -0.25
C GLY A 60 8.02 -14.75 0.19
N GLU A 61 9.05 -15.26 -0.48
CA GLU A 61 10.46 -14.98 -0.16
C GLU A 61 10.86 -13.51 -0.44
N SER A 62 10.08 -12.80 -1.25
CA SER A 62 10.26 -11.37 -1.52
C SER A 62 9.27 -10.47 -0.77
N TYR A 63 8.24 -11.06 -0.14
CA TYR A 63 7.17 -10.32 0.52
C TYR A 63 7.60 -9.80 1.89
N ILE A 64 7.46 -8.51 2.09
CA ILE A 64 7.49 -7.88 3.40
C ILE A 64 6.54 -6.69 3.45
N SER A 65 5.75 -6.61 4.51
CA SER A 65 4.81 -5.53 4.77
C SER A 65 5.06 -4.92 6.14
N MET A 66 4.74 -3.65 6.29
CA MET A 66 4.66 -3.02 7.60
C MET A 66 3.54 -1.99 7.66
N LEU A 67 2.91 -1.92 8.83
CA LEU A 67 1.86 -0.96 9.17
C LEU A 67 2.36 0.02 10.22
N LEU A 68 2.05 1.30 10.04
CA LEU A 68 2.25 2.30 11.09
C LEU A 68 1.36 1.94 12.30
N LYS A 69 1.96 1.91 13.50
CA LYS A 69 1.24 1.56 14.74
C LYS A 69 0.21 2.63 15.15
N GLN A 70 0.37 3.85 14.66
CA GLN A 70 -0.59 4.93 14.88
C GLN A 70 -1.88 4.65 14.10
N PRO A 71 -3.03 4.53 14.77
CA PRO A 71 -4.32 4.39 14.07
C PRO A 71 -4.69 5.68 13.35
N VAL A 72 -5.40 5.51 12.24
CA VAL A 72 -5.98 6.59 11.46
C VAL A 72 -7.48 6.62 11.67
N SER A 73 -8.09 7.79 11.82
CA SER A 73 -9.54 7.93 11.97
C SER A 73 -10.11 8.94 10.99
N GLY A 74 -11.18 8.53 10.31
CA GLY A 74 -11.86 9.36 9.30
C GLY A 74 -11.06 9.56 8.03
N ASN A 75 -11.29 10.68 7.36
CA ASN A 75 -10.64 11.03 6.11
C ASN A 75 -9.14 11.22 6.32
N ALA A 76 -8.34 10.64 5.43
CA ALA A 76 -6.90 10.79 5.46
C ALA A 76 -6.29 10.47 4.10
N ARG A 77 -5.20 11.15 3.78
CA ARG A 77 -4.37 10.89 2.61
C ARG A 77 -3.05 10.26 3.03
N PHE A 78 -2.63 9.29 2.26
CA PHE A 78 -1.35 8.62 2.36
C PHE A 78 -0.57 8.81 1.07
N SER A 79 0.74 8.94 1.19
CA SER A 79 1.64 8.89 0.05
C SER A 79 2.91 8.14 0.40
N VAL A 80 3.49 7.52 -0.60
CA VAL A 80 4.79 6.87 -0.52
C VAL A 80 5.56 7.13 -1.81
N THR A 81 6.79 7.58 -1.70
CA THR A 81 7.71 7.61 -2.83
C THR A 81 8.37 6.24 -2.92
N CYS A 82 8.18 5.55 -4.03
CA CYS A 82 8.66 4.20 -4.25
C CYS A 82 9.26 4.03 -5.65
N ALA A 83 10.00 2.96 -5.85
CA ALA A 83 10.46 2.50 -7.15
C ALA A 83 10.34 0.98 -7.23
N PHE A 84 10.03 0.47 -8.40
CA PHE A 84 10.06 -0.96 -8.70
C PHE A 84 11.15 -1.27 -9.71
N HIS A 85 11.94 -2.32 -9.42
CA HIS A 85 13.13 -2.70 -10.20
C HIS A 85 12.87 -3.93 -11.08
N SER A 86 11.64 -4.35 -11.11
CA SER A 86 11.08 -5.38 -11.97
C SER A 86 9.73 -4.86 -12.42
N ARG A 87 8.83 -5.71 -12.81
CA ARG A 87 7.53 -5.31 -13.32
C ARG A 87 6.57 -4.74 -12.27
N MET A 88 6.70 -5.15 -11.00
CA MET A 88 5.80 -4.82 -9.89
C MET A 88 6.47 -5.21 -8.55
N ALA A 89 5.99 -4.98 -7.39
CA ALA A 89 4.83 -4.27 -6.95
C ALA A 89 5.11 -3.62 -5.61
N PRO A 90 5.45 -2.33 -5.58
CA PRO A 90 5.31 -1.57 -4.35
C PRO A 90 3.83 -1.26 -4.12
N LEU A 91 3.39 -1.34 -2.87
CA LEU A 91 2.00 -1.17 -2.50
C LEU A 91 1.85 -0.20 -1.33
N LEU A 92 0.79 0.64 -1.38
CA LEU A 92 0.19 1.19 -0.16
C LEU A 92 -0.86 0.20 0.35
N VAL A 93 -0.86 -0.01 1.67
CA VAL A 93 -1.78 -0.93 2.34
C VAL A 93 -2.62 -0.17 3.36
N LEU A 94 -3.93 -0.40 3.34
CA LEU A 94 -4.86 0.06 4.36
C LEU A 94 -5.51 -1.16 5.00
N SER A 95 -5.30 -1.35 6.31
CA SER A 95 -5.76 -2.52 7.05
C SER A 95 -6.83 -2.14 8.06
N ARG A 96 -7.85 -2.97 8.22
CA ARG A 96 -8.87 -2.80 9.26
C ARG A 96 -8.29 -2.95 10.66
N GLU A 97 -7.23 -3.74 10.82
CA GLU A 97 -6.67 -4.13 12.10
C GLU A 97 -5.14 -4.04 12.10
N LEU A 98 -4.56 -3.81 13.27
CA LEU A 98 -3.13 -3.88 13.51
C LEU A 98 -2.78 -5.26 14.08
N THR A 99 -2.46 -6.19 13.21
CA THR A 99 -2.15 -7.59 13.53
C THR A 99 -0.89 -8.07 12.83
N PRO A 100 -0.15 -9.06 13.38
CA PRO A 100 1.08 -9.57 12.76
C PRO A 100 0.86 -10.33 11.44
N VAL A 101 -0.38 -10.59 11.08
CA VAL A 101 -0.77 -11.22 9.79
C VAL A 101 -1.93 -10.41 9.23
N HIS A 102 -1.85 -10.05 7.95
CA HIS A 102 -2.96 -9.35 7.30
C HIS A 102 -4.24 -10.19 7.32
N HIS A 103 -5.33 -9.54 7.73
CA HIS A 103 -6.67 -10.08 7.59
C HIS A 103 -7.38 -9.37 6.43
N GLU A 104 -8.33 -8.48 6.73
CA GLU A 104 -9.01 -7.72 5.70
C GLU A 104 -8.30 -6.39 5.46
N HIS A 105 -7.89 -6.14 4.20
CA HIS A 105 -7.14 -4.95 3.84
C HIS A 105 -7.35 -4.57 2.36
N LEU A 106 -7.02 -3.33 2.06
CA LEU A 106 -6.95 -2.79 0.70
C LEU A 106 -5.48 -2.63 0.31
N GLU A 107 -5.17 -2.96 -0.94
CA GLU A 107 -3.84 -2.77 -1.53
C GLU A 107 -3.95 -1.88 -2.76
N VAL A 108 -3.25 -0.73 -2.74
CA VAL A 108 -3.04 0.12 -3.90
C VAL A 108 -1.68 -0.24 -4.47
N VAL A 109 -1.67 -0.90 -5.62
CA VAL A 109 -0.50 -1.57 -6.20
C VAL A 109 0.00 -0.81 -7.41
N VAL A 110 1.27 -0.46 -7.44
CA VAL A 110 1.96 0.08 -8.62
C VAL A 110 2.58 -1.05 -9.44
N TYR A 111 2.50 -0.92 -10.75
CA TYR A 111 3.21 -1.75 -11.72
C TYR A 111 3.45 -0.97 -13.03
N ASP A 112 4.20 -1.53 -13.95
CA ASP A 112 4.62 -0.87 -15.21
C ASP A 112 3.47 -0.34 -16.08
N ARG A 113 2.27 -0.87 -15.91
CA ARG A 113 1.08 -0.49 -16.70
C ARG A 113 0.01 0.25 -15.90
N GLY A 114 0.31 0.67 -14.67
CA GLY A 114 -0.62 1.49 -13.91
C GLY A 114 -0.73 1.20 -12.44
N VAL A 115 -1.93 1.47 -11.91
CA VAL A 115 -2.26 1.32 -10.49
C VAL A 115 -3.54 0.51 -10.34
N ASN A 116 -3.49 -0.52 -9.51
CA ASN A 116 -4.62 -1.36 -9.14
C ASN A 116 -5.07 -1.07 -7.72
N LEU A 117 -6.36 -1.18 -7.46
CA LEU A 117 -6.92 -1.32 -6.11
C LEU A 117 -7.48 -2.72 -5.92
N TRP A 118 -6.91 -3.45 -4.98
CA TRP A 118 -7.35 -4.77 -4.57
C TRP A 118 -7.98 -4.73 -3.19
N HIS A 119 -9.05 -5.52 -2.98
CA HIS A 119 -9.60 -5.82 -1.67
C HIS A 119 -9.28 -7.26 -1.32
N HIS A 120 -8.53 -7.45 -0.25
CA HIS A 120 -8.20 -8.73 0.34
C HIS A 120 -9.11 -9.00 1.54
N PHE A 121 -9.63 -10.21 1.64
CA PHE A 121 -10.57 -10.62 2.67
C PHE A 121 -10.51 -12.14 2.88
N TYR A 122 -11.22 -12.66 3.88
CA TYR A 122 -11.38 -14.10 4.06
C TYR A 122 -12.75 -14.54 3.57
N LYS A 123 -12.76 -15.61 2.77
CA LYS A 123 -13.98 -16.30 2.35
C LYS A 123 -13.86 -17.77 2.73
N ASP A 124 -14.80 -18.27 3.52
CA ASP A 124 -14.82 -19.67 4.02
C ASP A 124 -13.50 -20.06 4.72
N GLY A 125 -12.92 -19.13 5.51
CA GLY A 125 -11.66 -19.30 6.22
C GLY A 125 -10.40 -19.29 5.35
N LYS A 126 -10.51 -18.94 4.07
CA LYS A 126 -9.38 -18.88 3.13
C LYS A 126 -9.14 -17.45 2.65
N PRO A 127 -7.85 -17.03 2.48
CA PRO A 127 -7.52 -15.76 1.86
C PRO A 127 -8.14 -15.68 0.45
N SER A 128 -8.79 -14.55 0.19
CA SER A 128 -9.48 -14.25 -1.07
C SER A 128 -9.25 -12.80 -1.43
N TRP A 129 -9.36 -12.45 -2.69
CA TRP A 129 -9.17 -11.08 -3.16
C TRP A 129 -10.03 -10.78 -4.38
N LYS A 130 -10.33 -9.51 -4.58
CA LYS A 130 -11.00 -9.00 -5.77
C LYS A 130 -10.39 -7.68 -6.22
N LEU A 131 -10.25 -7.48 -7.52
CA LEU A 131 -9.93 -6.19 -8.12
C LEU A 131 -11.15 -5.27 -7.99
N ILE A 132 -10.95 -4.07 -7.43
CA ILE A 132 -12.00 -3.04 -7.32
C ILE A 132 -11.87 -2.04 -8.47
N ALA A 133 -10.66 -1.55 -8.72
CA ALA A 133 -10.41 -0.50 -9.69
C ALA A 133 -9.01 -0.61 -10.30
N PHE A 134 -8.85 0.05 -11.45
CA PHE A 134 -7.62 0.08 -12.21
C PHE A 134 -7.46 1.41 -12.94
N ILE A 135 -6.24 1.97 -12.93
CA ILE A 135 -5.85 3.11 -13.75
C ILE A 135 -4.74 2.65 -14.69
N ASP A 136 -4.94 2.82 -15.99
CA ASP A 136 -3.90 2.57 -17.00
C ASP A 136 -2.92 3.76 -17.04
N LEU A 137 -1.67 3.51 -16.71
CA LEU A 137 -0.57 4.46 -16.72
C LEU A 137 0.67 3.74 -17.24
N ASP A 138 1.46 4.43 -18.03
CA ASP A 138 2.78 3.98 -18.45
C ASP A 138 3.81 4.47 -17.43
N LEU A 139 4.32 3.57 -16.60
CA LEU A 139 5.22 3.87 -15.48
C LEU A 139 6.57 3.20 -15.72
N ALA A 140 7.62 4.00 -15.67
CA ALA A 140 8.97 3.51 -15.94
C ALA A 140 9.53 2.68 -14.79
N ILE A 141 10.16 1.54 -15.13
CA ILE A 141 10.93 0.72 -14.18
C ILE A 141 12.18 1.51 -13.77
N ASP A 142 12.64 1.32 -12.54
CA ASP A 142 13.82 1.98 -11.94
C ASP A 142 13.68 3.50 -11.70
N GLU A 143 12.52 4.08 -11.97
CA GLU A 143 12.22 5.47 -11.63
C GLU A 143 11.46 5.59 -10.32
N LYS A 144 11.56 6.79 -9.69
CA LYS A 144 10.79 7.11 -8.48
C LYS A 144 9.39 7.55 -8.89
N HIS A 145 8.40 6.93 -8.24
CA HIS A 145 6.99 7.26 -8.39
C HIS A 145 6.39 7.64 -7.05
N THR A 146 5.45 8.58 -7.04
CA THR A 146 4.67 8.92 -5.84
C THR A 146 3.31 8.25 -5.93
N LEU A 147 3.15 7.17 -5.18
CA LEU A 147 1.87 6.47 -5.02
C LEU A 147 1.04 7.14 -3.93
N THR A 148 -0.24 7.36 -4.19
CA THR A 148 -1.16 8.01 -3.26
C THR A 148 -2.43 7.21 -3.06
N ALA A 149 -2.98 7.27 -1.85
CA ALA A 149 -4.31 6.80 -1.51
C ALA A 149 -4.97 7.78 -0.55
N GLU A 150 -6.24 8.13 -0.78
CA GLU A 150 -7.01 8.96 0.13
C GLU A 150 -8.34 8.28 0.46
N MET A 151 -8.59 8.09 1.75
CA MET A 151 -9.85 7.55 2.26
C MET A 151 -10.83 8.68 2.51
N ILE A 152 -12.05 8.53 1.99
CA ILE A 152 -13.10 9.54 2.05
C ILE A 152 -14.37 8.89 2.59
N PHE A 153 -14.79 9.33 3.77
CA PHE A 153 -16.00 8.90 4.45
C PHE A 153 -17.09 9.95 4.30
N THR A 154 -18.21 9.56 3.72
CA THR A 154 -19.37 10.44 3.51
C THR A 154 -20.65 9.76 3.99
N HIS A 155 -21.75 10.50 4.06
CA HIS A 155 -23.09 9.94 4.32
C HIS A 155 -23.60 9.02 3.19
N LYS A 156 -23.03 9.12 1.98
CA LYS A 156 -23.37 8.30 0.81
C LYS A 156 -22.56 7.03 0.67
N GLY A 157 -21.50 6.86 1.46
CA GLY A 157 -20.63 5.67 1.42
C GLY A 157 -19.17 5.98 1.71
N ARG A 158 -18.35 5.00 1.40
CA ARG A 158 -16.91 5.01 1.57
C ARG A 158 -16.24 5.02 0.20
N PHE A 159 -15.30 5.93 0.01
CA PHE A 159 -14.59 6.09 -1.26
C PHE A 159 -13.09 6.10 -1.04
N MET A 160 -12.38 5.71 -2.07
CA MET A 160 -10.93 5.85 -2.16
C MET A 160 -10.58 6.63 -3.42
N LEU A 161 -9.77 7.68 -3.25
CA LEU A 161 -9.04 8.29 -4.33
C LEU A 161 -7.64 7.70 -4.33
N MET A 162 -7.24 7.07 -5.41
CA MET A 162 -5.91 6.48 -5.56
C MET A 162 -5.21 7.06 -6.77
N GLY A 163 -3.90 7.06 -6.80
CA GLY A 163 -3.18 7.59 -7.95
C GLY A 163 -1.67 7.43 -7.87
N CYS A 164 -1.04 7.80 -8.96
CA CYS A 164 0.40 7.82 -9.11
C CYS A 164 0.81 9.05 -9.93
N ASP A 165 1.87 9.73 -9.47
CA ASP A 165 2.47 10.90 -10.13
C ASP A 165 1.45 11.98 -10.51
N GLY A 166 0.52 12.26 -9.59
CA GLY A 166 -0.51 13.31 -9.74
C GLY A 166 -1.71 12.91 -10.59
N ARG A 167 -1.75 11.70 -11.16
CA ARG A 167 -2.93 11.17 -11.84
C ARG A 167 -3.76 10.37 -10.86
N ASN A 168 -5.00 10.77 -10.63
CA ASN A 168 -5.87 10.22 -9.61
C ASN A 168 -7.17 9.69 -10.19
N PHE A 169 -7.68 8.64 -9.55
CA PHE A 169 -8.96 8.01 -9.83
C PHE A 169 -9.70 7.70 -8.53
N GLY A 170 -11.00 8.02 -8.49
CA GLY A 170 -11.85 7.75 -7.34
C GLY A 170 -12.77 6.56 -7.59
N CYS A 171 -12.96 5.71 -6.59
CA CYS A 171 -13.90 4.60 -6.63
C CYS A 171 -14.58 4.38 -5.27
N ARG A 172 -15.74 3.72 -5.29
CA ARG A 172 -16.43 3.30 -4.07
C ARG A 172 -15.78 2.01 -3.55
N ILE A 173 -15.57 1.97 -2.25
CA ILE A 173 -15.15 0.76 -1.53
C ILE A 173 -16.30 0.18 -0.71
N ALA A 174 -16.05 -0.86 0.07
CA ALA A 174 -17.08 -1.47 0.93
C ALA A 174 -17.62 -0.46 1.96
N ASP A 175 -18.94 -0.38 2.07
CA ASP A 175 -19.61 0.60 2.95
C ASP A 175 -19.38 0.31 4.45
N ASP A 176 -19.02 -0.91 4.79
CA ASP A 176 -18.68 -1.35 6.15
C ASP A 176 -17.21 -1.13 6.51
N TRP A 177 -16.42 -0.45 5.65
CA TRP A 177 -15.03 -0.11 5.99
C TRP A 177 -15.00 0.76 7.25
N PRO A 178 -14.22 0.39 8.29
CA PRO A 178 -14.24 1.09 9.57
C PRO A 178 -13.65 2.50 9.44
N GLU A 179 -14.15 3.42 10.25
CA GLU A 179 -13.60 4.79 10.31
C GLU A 179 -12.23 4.85 11.00
N THR A 180 -11.88 3.83 11.78
CA THR A 180 -10.54 3.66 12.35
C THR A 180 -9.86 2.48 11.68
N TYR A 181 -8.69 2.72 11.10
CA TYR A 181 -7.92 1.77 10.31
C TYR A 181 -6.42 2.06 10.44
N TYR A 182 -5.59 1.26 9.80
CA TYR A 182 -4.13 1.38 9.82
C TYR A 182 -3.60 1.46 8.40
N ALA A 183 -2.50 2.20 8.21
CA ALA A 183 -1.87 2.36 6.92
C ALA A 183 -0.41 1.95 6.95
N GLY A 184 0.09 1.53 5.81
CA GLY A 184 1.47 1.16 5.63
C GLY A 184 1.80 0.83 4.19
N PHE A 185 2.81 0.03 3.98
CA PHE A 185 3.25 -0.34 2.63
C PHE A 185 3.88 -1.73 2.61
N THR A 186 3.96 -2.27 1.40
CA THR A 186 4.47 -3.62 1.14
C THR A 186 5.36 -3.63 -0.08
N GLY A 187 6.49 -4.35 0.01
CA GLY A 187 7.29 -4.76 -1.13
C GLY A 187 7.08 -6.25 -1.41
N CYS A 188 6.76 -6.60 -2.65
CA CYS A 188 6.60 -7.98 -3.08
C CYS A 188 6.74 -8.12 -4.60
N GLU A 189 6.74 -9.36 -5.09
CA GLU A 189 6.73 -9.71 -6.52
C GLU A 189 7.83 -9.03 -7.34
N GLY A 190 8.97 -8.76 -6.72
CA GLY A 190 10.12 -8.10 -7.27
C GLY A 190 10.85 -7.29 -6.22
N ARG A 191 11.93 -6.64 -6.61
CA ARG A 191 12.66 -5.71 -5.75
C ARG A 191 11.99 -4.34 -5.84
N ASN A 192 11.61 -3.80 -4.69
CA ASN A 192 10.96 -2.51 -4.54
C ASN A 192 11.76 -1.66 -3.56
N SER A 193 11.83 -0.37 -3.81
CA SER A 193 12.47 0.60 -2.92
C SER A 193 11.45 1.62 -2.44
N PHE A 194 11.55 2.02 -1.16
CA PHE A 194 10.69 3.01 -0.53
C PHE A 194 11.56 4.10 0.08
N TYR A 195 11.27 5.37 -0.25
CA TYR A 195 12.09 6.53 0.10
C TYR A 195 11.50 7.34 1.25
N ASP A 196 10.17 7.41 1.29
CA ASP A 196 9.43 8.13 2.35
C ASP A 196 8.02 7.54 2.51
N PHE A 197 7.36 7.96 3.56
CA PHE A 197 5.94 7.72 3.79
C PHE A 197 5.34 8.95 4.48
N GLU A 198 4.21 9.41 4.00
CA GLU A 198 3.46 10.51 4.57
C GLU A 198 2.00 10.12 4.86
N PHE A 199 1.49 10.61 5.97
CA PHE A 199 0.09 10.54 6.36
C PHE A 199 -0.41 11.94 6.71
N LEU A 200 -1.50 12.37 6.06
CA LEU A 200 -2.18 13.65 6.28
C LEU A 200 -3.61 13.40 6.73
N PRO A 201 -3.98 13.72 7.99
CA PRO A 201 -5.36 13.63 8.45
C PRO A 201 -6.25 14.66 7.73
N GLY A 202 -7.51 14.28 7.48
CA GLY A 202 -8.48 15.12 6.80
C GLY A 202 -8.38 15.12 5.26
N GLY A 203 -7.30 14.57 4.69
CA GLY A 203 -7.06 14.61 3.25
C GLY A 203 -6.64 15.99 2.73
N THR A 204 -6.44 16.11 1.42
CA THR A 204 -5.94 17.34 0.80
C THR A 204 -7.05 18.29 0.34
N ASP A 205 -8.24 17.78 0.00
CA ASP A 205 -9.36 18.56 -0.58
C ASP A 205 -10.72 18.02 -0.09
N SER A 206 -10.84 17.77 1.22
CA SER A 206 -12.00 17.09 1.79
C SER A 206 -13.34 17.79 1.47
N GLU A 207 -13.39 19.13 1.34
CA GLU A 207 -14.61 19.86 1.02
C GLU A 207 -14.96 19.78 -0.48
N ALA A 208 -14.00 20.01 -1.38
CA ALA A 208 -14.23 19.90 -2.83
C ALA A 208 -14.58 18.47 -3.25
N MET A 209 -14.01 17.46 -2.56
CA MET A 209 -14.33 16.06 -2.82
C MET A 209 -15.68 15.65 -2.21
N LYS A 210 -16.05 16.19 -1.04
CA LYS A 210 -17.40 16.01 -0.48
C LYS A 210 -18.47 16.55 -1.43
N GLU A 211 -18.25 17.71 -2.05
CA GLU A 211 -19.16 18.25 -3.07
C GLU A 211 -19.30 17.34 -4.29
N ARG A 212 -18.18 16.80 -4.81
CA ARG A 212 -18.20 15.88 -5.98
C ARG A 212 -18.93 14.55 -5.72
N PHE A 213 -18.95 14.08 -4.48
CA PHE A 213 -19.65 12.85 -4.09
C PHE A 213 -20.99 13.11 -3.41
N SER A 214 -21.45 14.39 -3.34
CA SER A 214 -22.70 14.78 -2.69
C SER A 214 -23.88 15.00 -3.65
N ASP A 215 -23.67 14.96 -4.95
CA ASP A 215 -24.74 15.06 -5.98
C ASP A 215 -25.34 13.71 -6.41
#